data_1181fc14be6a1b6b2b0e87a48db84d62
#
_entry.id   1181fc14be6a1b6b2b0e87a48db84d62
#
_cell.length_a   1.000
_cell.length_b   1.000
_cell.length_c   1.000
_cell.angle_alpha   90.00
_cell.angle_beta   90.00
_cell.angle_gamma   90.00
#
_symmetry.space_group_name_H-M   'P 1'
#
loop_
_entity.id
_entity.type
_entity.pdbx_description
1 polymer ?
#
loop_
_entity_poly.entity_id
_entity_poly.type
_entity_poly.pdbx_seq_one_letter_code
_entity_poly.pdbx_strand_id
1 'polypeptide(L)'
;MMCAVLTDRIGPSCASAPQFESDQMEFGFDLLMILFAVATLAGFVDAIAGGGGLITIPALLWAGVTPAQALATNKLQGSFGSFSASLNFIRKGHVDPRDMVLAIVLTFAGSALGTVLVQMLDPGILMTILPGLLILIALYFLFSPRVGDIDAHQMIGKATFAFTAGFGIGFYDGFFGPGTGSFFSIAFVALLGFNMTKATAHTKVLNFTSNFASLVMFIAGGEVVWIVGGVMAVGALIGAQIGSHMVMKVGARLVRPLLVVTSIAISIKLIIDQYGTTISQSWDQIRHWVS
;
A
#
# COMPACT_ATOMS: atom_id res chain seq x y z
N MET A 1 39.09 -32.13 -15.34
CA MET A 1 40.34 -32.24 -16.08
C MET A 1 40.22 -31.65 -17.50
N MET A 2 39.43 -30.60 -17.68
CA MET A 2 39.19 -29.95 -19.00
C MET A 2 39.27 -28.40 -18.91
N CYS A 3 39.75 -27.85 -17.79
CA CYS A 3 39.99 -26.41 -17.60
C CYS A 3 41.46 -25.98 -17.61
N ALA A 4 42.39 -26.89 -17.86
CA ALA A 4 43.86 -26.62 -17.76
C ALA A 4 44.57 -26.39 -19.10
N VAL A 5 43.86 -26.35 -20.23
CA VAL A 5 44.50 -26.25 -21.56
C VAL A 5 44.18 -24.95 -22.32
N LEU A 6 43.37 -24.04 -21.72
CA LEU A 6 42.96 -22.80 -22.40
C LEU A 6 43.53 -21.49 -21.80
N THR A 7 44.47 -21.58 -20.86
CA THR A 7 45.03 -20.41 -20.17
C THR A 7 46.22 -19.73 -20.86
N ASP A 8 46.65 -20.18 -22.05
CA ASP A 8 47.90 -19.67 -22.65
C ASP A 8 47.72 -18.71 -23.86
N ARG A 9 46.48 -18.30 -24.18
CA ARG A 9 46.26 -17.37 -25.33
C ARG A 9 45.32 -16.20 -25.11
N ILE A 10 44.71 -16.01 -23.92
CA ILE A 10 43.89 -14.86 -23.65
C ILE A 10 44.29 -14.32 -22.29
N GLY A 11 44.85 -13.09 -22.30
CA GLY A 11 45.40 -12.42 -21.13
C GLY A 11 44.39 -12.35 -19.95
N PRO A 12 44.81 -11.83 -18.76
CA PRO A 12 44.08 -11.92 -17.50
C PRO A 12 42.82 -11.02 -17.49
N SER A 13 41.81 -11.40 -18.25
CA SER A 13 40.49 -10.70 -18.31
C SER A 13 39.32 -11.64 -17.99
N CYS A 14 39.55 -12.70 -17.24
CA CYS A 14 38.52 -13.61 -16.74
C CYS A 14 38.42 -13.61 -15.21
N ALA A 15 38.57 -12.44 -14.59
CA ALA A 15 38.43 -12.31 -13.14
C ALA A 15 37.66 -11.03 -12.81
N SER A 16 36.39 -10.99 -13.16
CA SER A 16 35.35 -10.27 -12.44
C SER A 16 34.03 -10.65 -13.08
N ALA A 17 33.51 -11.83 -12.73
CA ALA A 17 32.06 -11.95 -12.66
C ALA A 17 31.60 -10.80 -11.73
N PRO A 18 30.58 -10.01 -12.11
CA PRO A 18 30.06 -9.04 -11.17
C PRO A 18 29.65 -9.85 -9.94
N GLN A 19 30.40 -9.69 -8.85
CA GLN A 19 29.89 -10.02 -7.54
C GLN A 19 28.65 -9.15 -7.41
N PHE A 20 27.49 -9.77 -7.47
CA PHE A 20 26.29 -9.25 -6.83
C PHE A 20 26.61 -9.29 -5.33
N GLU A 21 27.45 -8.35 -4.92
CA GLU A 21 27.54 -7.91 -3.55
C GLU A 21 26.14 -7.37 -3.29
N SER A 22 25.32 -8.18 -2.61
CA SER A 22 24.10 -7.72 -2.00
C SER A 22 24.55 -6.62 -1.03
N ASP A 23 24.51 -5.38 -1.51
CA ASP A 23 24.55 -4.18 -0.68
C ASP A 23 23.33 -4.33 0.26
N GLN A 24 23.53 -5.06 1.35
CA GLN A 24 22.61 -5.13 2.45
C GLN A 24 22.62 -3.73 3.02
N MET A 25 21.65 -2.90 2.61
CA MET A 25 21.37 -1.67 3.31
C MET A 25 21.23 -2.03 4.78
N GLU A 26 22.24 -1.75 5.58
CA GLU A 26 22.20 -1.94 7.03
C GLU A 26 21.22 -0.92 7.58
N PHE A 27 19.96 -1.33 7.69
CA PHE A 27 18.95 -0.52 8.36
C PHE A 27 19.28 -0.46 9.86
N GLY A 28 19.75 0.69 10.32
CA GLY A 28 20.02 0.91 11.74
C GLY A 28 18.80 0.59 12.60
N PHE A 29 19.05 0.11 13.83
CA PHE A 29 17.99 -0.24 14.77
C PHE A 29 16.98 0.90 14.98
N ASP A 30 17.45 2.15 15.05
CA ASP A 30 16.61 3.33 15.25
C ASP A 30 15.63 3.51 14.07
N LEU A 31 16.09 3.32 12.83
CA LEU A 31 15.23 3.40 11.65
C LEU A 31 14.17 2.30 11.65
N LEU A 32 14.54 1.07 12.02
CA LEU A 32 13.58 -0.03 12.12
C LEU A 32 12.51 0.24 13.19
N MET A 33 12.86 0.85 14.32
CA MET A 33 11.90 1.24 15.36
C MET A 33 10.95 2.35 14.89
N ILE A 34 11.45 3.32 14.12
CA ILE A 34 10.61 4.36 13.50
C ILE A 34 9.64 3.70 12.50
N LEU A 35 10.12 2.83 11.63
CA LEU A 35 9.29 2.14 10.64
C LEU A 35 8.25 1.21 11.30
N PHE A 36 8.61 0.56 12.42
CA PHE A 36 7.66 -0.20 13.25
C PHE A 36 6.53 0.70 13.78
N ALA A 37 6.87 1.85 14.36
CA ALA A 37 5.88 2.80 14.88
C ALA A 37 4.98 3.35 13.76
N VAL A 38 5.57 3.70 12.62
CA VAL A 38 4.85 4.14 11.41
C VAL A 38 3.90 3.05 10.92
N ALA A 39 4.35 1.80 10.86
CA ALA A 39 3.53 0.68 10.42
C ALA A 39 2.40 0.36 11.41
N THR A 40 2.64 0.55 12.72
CA THR A 40 1.61 0.40 13.74
C THR A 40 0.51 1.45 13.55
N LEU A 41 0.87 2.71 13.36
CA LEU A 41 -0.07 3.79 13.07
C LEU A 41 -0.79 3.53 11.73
N ALA A 42 -0.05 3.16 10.70
CA ALA A 42 -0.60 2.87 9.38
C ALA A 42 -1.58 1.69 9.41
N GLY A 43 -1.26 0.61 10.12
CA GLY A 43 -2.14 -0.54 10.31
C GLY A 43 -3.43 -0.18 11.07
N PHE A 44 -3.32 0.67 12.09
CA PHE A 44 -4.47 1.22 12.80
C PHE A 44 -5.37 2.04 11.87
N VAL A 45 -4.79 2.99 11.14
CA VAL A 45 -5.51 3.82 10.16
C VAL A 45 -6.10 2.97 9.05
N ASP A 46 -5.34 2.01 8.51
CA ASP A 46 -5.81 1.11 7.47
C ASP A 46 -7.01 0.29 7.90
N ALA A 47 -6.98 -0.28 9.10
CA ALA A 47 -8.09 -1.07 9.62
C ALA A 47 -9.40 -0.27 9.75
N ILE A 48 -9.31 1.02 10.01
CA ILE A 48 -10.46 1.93 10.15
C ILE A 48 -10.90 2.46 8.77
N ALA A 49 -9.95 2.96 7.99
CA ALA A 49 -10.20 3.84 6.86
C ALA A 49 -9.65 3.32 5.52
N GLY A 50 -8.74 2.34 5.54
CA GLY A 50 -8.18 1.78 4.30
C GLY A 50 -7.07 2.60 3.63
N GLY A 51 -6.39 3.46 4.39
CA GLY A 51 -5.37 4.39 3.88
C GLY A 51 -3.93 4.11 4.34
N GLY A 52 -3.62 2.92 4.87
CA GLY A 52 -2.30 2.61 5.44
C GLY A 52 -1.14 2.84 4.49
N GLY A 53 -1.29 2.47 3.22
CA GLY A 53 -0.27 2.66 2.18
C GLY A 53 0.12 4.13 1.95
N LEU A 54 -0.79 5.07 2.20
CA LEU A 54 -0.50 6.51 2.12
C LEU A 54 0.50 6.96 3.19
N ILE A 55 0.63 6.23 4.29
CA ILE A 55 1.56 6.51 5.37
C ILE A 55 2.87 5.74 5.16
N THR A 56 2.77 4.46 4.83
CA THR A 56 3.92 3.55 4.78
C THR A 56 4.79 3.73 3.55
N ILE A 57 4.23 3.97 2.36
CA ILE A 57 5.03 4.14 1.14
C ILE A 57 5.94 5.36 1.22
N PRO A 58 5.46 6.58 1.60
CA PRO A 58 6.36 7.72 1.82
C PRO A 58 7.41 7.46 2.88
N ALA A 59 7.08 6.74 3.96
CA ALA A 59 8.05 6.41 4.99
C ALA A 59 9.14 5.46 4.49
N LEU A 60 8.80 4.48 3.64
CA LEU A 60 9.75 3.59 3.00
C LEU A 60 10.65 4.34 2.01
N LEU A 61 10.07 5.21 1.18
CA LEU A 61 10.85 6.07 0.28
C LEU A 61 11.81 6.99 1.05
N TRP A 62 11.36 7.56 2.18
CA TRP A 62 12.21 8.35 3.06
C TRP A 62 13.33 7.52 3.69
N ALA A 63 13.10 6.25 3.97
CA ALA A 63 14.11 5.32 4.46
C ALA A 63 15.13 4.90 3.37
N GLY A 64 15.02 5.44 2.14
CA GLY A 64 15.95 5.16 1.04
C GLY A 64 15.62 3.91 0.21
N VAL A 65 14.46 3.30 0.43
CA VAL A 65 14.00 2.12 -0.33
C VAL A 65 13.55 2.56 -1.72
N THR A 66 13.88 1.81 -2.77
CA THR A 66 13.45 2.13 -4.14
C THR A 66 11.92 2.08 -4.28
N PRO A 67 11.30 2.76 -5.26
CA PRO A 67 9.85 2.75 -5.42
C PRO A 67 9.25 1.35 -5.57
N ALA A 68 9.88 0.45 -6.35
CA ALA A 68 9.43 -0.92 -6.51
C ALA A 68 9.49 -1.70 -5.19
N GLN A 69 10.61 -1.60 -4.48
CA GLN A 69 10.79 -2.19 -3.15
C GLN A 69 9.85 -1.60 -2.11
N ALA A 70 9.54 -0.29 -2.17
CA ALA A 70 8.59 0.34 -1.28
C ALA A 70 7.17 -0.20 -1.48
N LEU A 71 6.74 -0.37 -2.75
CA LEU A 71 5.47 -1.02 -3.07
C LEU A 71 5.44 -2.47 -2.58
N ALA A 72 6.47 -3.25 -2.88
CA ALA A 72 6.58 -4.65 -2.48
C ALA A 72 6.56 -4.83 -0.94
N THR A 73 7.37 -4.04 -0.24
CA THR A 73 7.46 -4.08 1.22
C THR A 73 6.16 -3.60 1.89
N ASN A 74 5.49 -2.61 1.28
CA ASN A 74 4.15 -2.20 1.70
C ASN A 74 3.14 -3.34 1.56
N LYS A 75 3.22 -4.17 0.50
CA LYS A 75 2.33 -5.34 0.34
C LYS A 75 2.58 -6.40 1.40
N LEU A 76 3.83 -6.61 1.81
CA LEU A 76 4.15 -7.53 2.89
C LEU A 76 3.48 -7.07 4.20
N GLN A 77 3.76 -5.87 4.68
CA GLN A 77 3.18 -5.36 5.91
C GLN A 77 1.64 -5.20 5.83
N GLY A 78 1.13 -4.76 4.66
CA GLY A 78 -0.30 -4.60 4.40
C GLY A 78 -1.06 -5.94 4.42
N SER A 79 -0.44 -7.02 3.93
CA SER A 79 -1.02 -8.37 4.02
C SER A 79 -1.25 -8.79 5.47
N PHE A 80 -0.27 -8.59 6.34
CA PHE A 80 -0.41 -8.93 7.77
C PHE A 80 -1.42 -8.04 8.48
N GLY A 81 -1.42 -6.73 8.23
CA GLY A 81 -2.39 -5.80 8.80
C GLY A 81 -3.83 -6.11 8.38
N SER A 82 -4.06 -6.25 7.07
CA SER A 82 -5.39 -6.56 6.55
C SER A 82 -5.86 -7.97 6.91
N PHE A 83 -4.96 -8.95 7.02
CA PHE A 83 -5.27 -10.28 7.56
C PHE A 83 -5.79 -10.19 9.00
N SER A 84 -5.07 -9.49 9.87
CA SER A 84 -5.46 -9.30 11.27
C SER A 84 -6.85 -8.66 11.39
N ALA A 85 -7.09 -7.59 10.64
CA ALA A 85 -8.39 -6.93 10.61
C ALA A 85 -9.49 -7.85 10.07
N SER A 86 -9.25 -8.52 8.94
CA SER A 86 -10.21 -9.47 8.33
C SER A 86 -10.59 -10.57 9.28
N LEU A 87 -9.59 -11.21 9.91
CA LEU A 87 -9.82 -12.29 10.86
C LEU A 87 -10.67 -11.83 12.06
N ASN A 88 -10.46 -10.60 12.51
CA ASN A 88 -11.23 -10.02 13.60
C ASN A 88 -12.71 -9.81 13.20
N PHE A 89 -12.98 -9.25 12.00
CA PHE A 89 -14.33 -9.08 11.49
C PHE A 89 -15.05 -10.42 11.21
N ILE A 90 -14.34 -11.43 10.68
CA ILE A 90 -14.86 -12.78 10.43
C ILE A 90 -15.24 -13.44 11.76
N ARG A 91 -14.33 -13.43 12.76
CA ARG A 91 -14.58 -14.04 14.08
C ARG A 91 -15.75 -13.39 14.81
N LYS A 92 -16.00 -12.12 14.56
CA LYS A 92 -17.13 -11.38 15.16
C LYS A 92 -18.43 -11.50 14.33
N GLY A 93 -18.42 -12.24 13.23
CA GLY A 93 -19.62 -12.49 12.41
C GLY A 93 -20.07 -11.29 11.55
N HIS A 94 -19.20 -10.29 11.35
CA HIS A 94 -19.53 -9.13 10.51
C HIS A 94 -19.42 -9.41 9.01
N VAL A 95 -18.71 -10.46 8.60
CA VAL A 95 -18.54 -10.89 7.23
C VAL A 95 -18.30 -12.40 7.15
N ASP A 96 -18.92 -13.06 6.15
CA ASP A 96 -18.61 -14.44 5.76
C ASP A 96 -17.89 -14.43 4.41
N PRO A 97 -16.60 -14.87 4.33
CA PRO A 97 -15.88 -14.93 3.07
C PRO A 97 -16.52 -15.82 2.02
N ARG A 98 -17.33 -16.80 2.43
CA ARG A 98 -18.04 -17.70 1.51
C ARG A 98 -19.03 -16.96 0.61
N ASP A 99 -19.61 -15.89 1.11
CA ASP A 99 -20.55 -15.04 0.34
C ASP A 99 -19.85 -14.15 -0.69
N MET A 100 -18.52 -14.10 -0.66
CA MET A 100 -17.67 -13.20 -1.45
C MET A 100 -16.69 -13.92 -2.37
N VAL A 101 -16.80 -15.24 -2.53
CA VAL A 101 -15.80 -16.06 -3.27
C VAL A 101 -15.50 -15.47 -4.65
N LEU A 102 -16.53 -15.09 -5.41
CA LEU A 102 -16.33 -14.50 -6.74
C LEU A 102 -15.56 -13.17 -6.67
N ALA A 103 -15.90 -12.30 -5.71
CA ALA A 103 -15.19 -11.02 -5.52
C ALA A 103 -13.74 -11.27 -5.08
N ILE A 104 -13.50 -12.24 -4.20
CA ILE A 104 -12.15 -12.65 -3.76
C ILE A 104 -11.31 -13.11 -4.96
N VAL A 105 -11.83 -14.03 -5.78
CA VAL A 105 -11.10 -14.55 -6.95
C VAL A 105 -10.79 -13.45 -7.96
N LEU A 106 -11.76 -12.59 -8.27
CA LEU A 106 -11.55 -11.51 -9.23
C LEU A 106 -10.64 -10.39 -8.69
N THR A 107 -10.72 -10.10 -7.39
CA THR A 107 -9.79 -9.16 -6.74
C THR A 107 -8.36 -9.71 -6.75
N PHE A 108 -8.19 -11.00 -6.46
CA PHE A 108 -6.88 -11.67 -6.55
C PHE A 108 -6.30 -11.58 -7.98
N ALA A 109 -7.10 -11.94 -8.99
CA ALA A 109 -6.68 -11.91 -10.39
C ALA A 109 -6.33 -10.49 -10.85
N GLY A 110 -7.18 -9.50 -10.52
CA GLY A 110 -6.92 -8.10 -10.83
C GLY A 110 -5.62 -7.61 -10.19
N SER A 111 -5.43 -7.89 -8.89
CA SER A 111 -4.26 -7.47 -8.15
C SER A 111 -2.97 -8.14 -8.66
N ALA A 112 -3.00 -9.43 -8.95
CA ALA A 112 -1.86 -10.12 -9.55
C ALA A 112 -1.48 -9.49 -10.90
N LEU A 113 -2.46 -9.22 -11.77
CA LEU A 113 -2.22 -8.58 -13.05
C LEU A 113 -1.65 -7.17 -12.89
N GLY A 114 -2.22 -6.35 -12.00
CA GLY A 114 -1.71 -4.99 -11.72
C GLY A 114 -0.26 -5.02 -11.22
N THR A 115 0.07 -5.97 -10.35
CA THR A 115 1.43 -6.11 -9.81
C THR A 115 2.43 -6.57 -10.88
N VAL A 116 2.05 -7.48 -11.76
CA VAL A 116 2.92 -7.85 -12.89
C VAL A 116 3.19 -6.65 -13.79
N LEU A 117 2.15 -5.87 -14.10
CA LEU A 117 2.31 -4.68 -14.94
C LEU A 117 3.18 -3.60 -14.33
N VAL A 118 3.06 -3.32 -13.03
CA VAL A 118 3.89 -2.30 -12.37
C VAL A 118 5.37 -2.71 -12.33
N GLN A 119 5.66 -3.99 -12.19
CA GLN A 119 7.03 -4.52 -12.24
C GLN A 119 7.66 -4.48 -13.65
N MET A 120 6.86 -4.34 -14.69
CA MET A 120 7.35 -4.15 -16.06
C MET A 120 7.66 -2.67 -16.39
N LEU A 121 7.28 -1.74 -15.53
CA LEU A 121 7.55 -0.32 -15.72
C LEU A 121 9.01 0.02 -15.41
N ASP A 122 9.55 0.97 -16.17
CA ASP A 122 10.84 1.57 -15.86
C ASP A 122 10.84 2.23 -14.47
N PRO A 123 11.85 1.97 -13.62
CA PRO A 123 11.94 2.57 -12.29
C PRO A 123 11.89 4.11 -12.28
N GLY A 124 12.41 4.78 -13.31
CA GLY A 124 12.37 6.23 -13.46
C GLY A 124 10.96 6.76 -13.66
N ILE A 125 10.14 6.03 -14.43
CA ILE A 125 8.72 6.35 -14.62
C ILE A 125 7.99 6.20 -13.28
N LEU A 126 8.27 5.12 -12.55
CA LEU A 126 7.65 4.87 -11.27
C LEU A 126 8.01 5.94 -10.23
N MET A 127 9.27 6.38 -10.20
CA MET A 127 9.74 7.49 -9.34
C MET A 127 8.97 8.79 -9.60
N THR A 128 8.64 9.07 -10.86
CA THR A 128 7.95 10.31 -11.25
C THR A 128 6.45 10.24 -10.97
N ILE A 129 5.82 9.10 -11.23
CA ILE A 129 4.36 8.95 -11.13
C ILE A 129 3.91 8.75 -9.67
N LEU A 130 4.69 8.03 -8.87
CA LEU A 130 4.32 7.62 -7.52
C LEU A 130 3.93 8.81 -6.61
N PRO A 131 4.74 9.87 -6.46
CA PRO A 131 4.40 11.01 -5.63
C PRO A 131 3.14 11.75 -6.12
N GLY A 132 3.04 11.97 -7.45
CA GLY A 132 1.88 12.64 -8.04
C GLY A 132 0.57 11.89 -7.77
N LEU A 133 0.59 10.57 -7.89
CA LEU A 133 -0.58 9.75 -7.62
C LEU A 133 -0.93 9.69 -6.13
N LEU A 134 0.07 9.64 -5.23
CA LEU A 134 -0.17 9.72 -3.78
C LEU A 134 -0.86 11.03 -3.41
N ILE A 135 -0.41 12.17 -3.96
CA ILE A 135 -1.05 13.47 -3.77
C ILE A 135 -2.49 13.47 -4.29
N LEU A 136 -2.72 12.96 -5.50
CA LEU A 136 -4.04 12.92 -6.12
C LEU A 136 -5.02 12.09 -5.28
N ILE A 137 -4.58 10.94 -4.76
CA ILE A 137 -5.40 10.08 -3.89
C ILE A 137 -5.67 10.78 -2.54
N ALA A 138 -4.65 11.43 -1.97
CA ALA A 138 -4.82 12.19 -0.74
C ALA A 138 -5.85 13.31 -0.91
N LEU A 139 -5.79 14.06 -2.02
CA LEU A 139 -6.78 15.09 -2.37
C LEU A 139 -8.17 14.50 -2.59
N TYR A 140 -8.28 13.36 -3.27
CA TYR A 140 -9.56 12.67 -3.43
C TYR A 140 -10.22 12.38 -2.08
N PHE A 141 -9.46 11.86 -1.09
CA PHE A 141 -10.02 11.59 0.23
C PHE A 141 -10.37 12.85 1.02
N LEU A 142 -9.64 13.94 0.80
CA LEU A 142 -9.96 15.23 1.42
C LEU A 142 -11.36 15.72 1.00
N PHE A 143 -11.72 15.53 -0.27
CA PHE A 143 -12.98 15.98 -0.85
C PHE A 143 -14.05 14.89 -0.93
N SER A 144 -13.74 13.65 -0.50
CA SER A 144 -14.67 12.52 -0.59
C SER A 144 -15.96 12.75 0.23
N PRO A 145 -17.13 12.44 -0.33
CA PRO A 145 -18.42 12.67 0.33
C PRO A 145 -18.60 11.82 1.58
N ARG A 146 -19.52 12.26 2.44
CA ARG A 146 -19.93 11.52 3.63
C ARG A 146 -20.70 10.27 3.22
N VAL A 147 -20.21 9.12 3.65
CA VAL A 147 -20.86 7.84 3.44
C VAL A 147 -21.70 7.51 4.68
N GLY A 148 -22.96 7.07 4.49
CA GLY A 148 -23.94 6.96 5.55
C GLY A 148 -23.77 5.77 6.49
N ASP A 149 -24.40 5.86 7.67
CA ASP A 149 -24.39 4.83 8.72
C ASP A 149 -25.53 3.81 8.57
N ILE A 150 -26.39 3.95 7.56
CA ILE A 150 -27.60 3.14 7.35
C ILE A 150 -27.48 2.38 6.03
N ASP A 151 -27.95 1.13 5.98
CA ASP A 151 -28.03 0.36 4.73
C ASP A 151 -28.95 1.10 3.74
N ALA A 152 -28.46 1.26 2.50
CA ALA A 152 -29.17 1.88 1.39
C ALA A 152 -29.65 0.83 0.39
N HIS A 153 -30.36 1.27 -0.65
CA HIS A 153 -30.78 0.37 -1.72
C HIS A 153 -29.60 -0.14 -2.51
N GLN A 154 -29.57 -1.47 -2.76
CA GLN A 154 -28.55 -2.12 -3.60
C GLN A 154 -28.75 -1.71 -5.06
N MET A 155 -27.72 -1.12 -5.68
CA MET A 155 -27.78 -0.64 -7.07
C MET A 155 -27.40 -1.72 -8.09
N ILE A 156 -26.44 -2.60 -7.76
CA ILE A 156 -25.95 -3.66 -8.66
C ILE A 156 -25.88 -5.01 -7.96
N GLY A 157 -25.93 -6.08 -8.74
CA GLY A 157 -25.76 -7.44 -8.19
C GLY A 157 -24.34 -7.74 -7.71
N LYS A 158 -24.19 -8.71 -6.80
CA LYS A 158 -22.88 -9.13 -6.26
C LYS A 158 -21.90 -9.58 -7.36
N ALA A 159 -22.40 -10.24 -8.42
CA ALA A 159 -21.56 -10.66 -9.55
C ALA A 159 -21.02 -9.45 -10.33
N THR A 160 -21.88 -8.48 -10.68
CA THR A 160 -21.47 -7.24 -11.34
C THR A 160 -20.46 -6.49 -10.49
N PHE A 161 -20.68 -6.39 -9.18
CA PHE A 161 -19.73 -5.79 -8.25
C PHE A 161 -18.36 -6.49 -8.31
N ALA A 162 -18.35 -7.83 -8.33
CA ALA A 162 -17.10 -8.59 -8.38
C ALA A 162 -16.30 -8.34 -9.66
N PHE A 163 -16.97 -8.28 -10.82
CA PHE A 163 -16.32 -8.01 -12.12
C PHE A 163 -15.87 -6.54 -12.27
N THR A 164 -16.59 -5.59 -11.73
CA THR A 164 -16.27 -4.16 -11.85
C THR A 164 -15.37 -3.69 -10.70
N ALA A 165 -15.93 -3.52 -9.51
CA ALA A 165 -15.21 -3.03 -8.34
C ALA A 165 -14.18 -4.06 -7.82
N GLY A 166 -14.55 -5.35 -7.74
CA GLY A 166 -13.65 -6.40 -7.28
C GLY A 166 -12.36 -6.48 -8.11
N PHE A 167 -12.51 -6.70 -9.41
CA PHE A 167 -11.38 -6.77 -10.33
C PHE A 167 -10.68 -5.42 -10.51
N GLY A 168 -11.43 -4.34 -10.76
CA GLY A 168 -10.86 -3.02 -11.07
C GLY A 168 -10.10 -2.41 -9.90
N ILE A 169 -10.67 -2.42 -8.69
CA ILE A 169 -9.98 -1.92 -7.50
C ILE A 169 -8.85 -2.89 -7.09
N GLY A 170 -9.03 -4.20 -7.28
CA GLY A 170 -7.97 -5.19 -7.11
C GLY A 170 -6.78 -4.91 -8.03
N PHE A 171 -7.03 -4.67 -9.31
CA PHE A 171 -6.00 -4.28 -10.28
C PHE A 171 -5.27 -3.00 -9.87
N TYR A 172 -6.03 -1.97 -9.48
CA TYR A 172 -5.45 -0.73 -8.94
C TYR A 172 -4.57 -1.01 -7.71
N ASP A 173 -5.01 -1.86 -6.80
CA ASP A 173 -4.23 -2.22 -5.60
C ASP A 173 -2.93 -2.94 -5.95
N GLY A 174 -2.98 -3.84 -6.92
CA GLY A 174 -1.79 -4.54 -7.41
C GLY A 174 -0.80 -3.61 -8.10
N PHE A 175 -1.32 -2.67 -8.88
CA PHE A 175 -0.50 -1.71 -9.60
C PHE A 175 0.10 -0.63 -8.68
N PHE A 176 -0.67 -0.18 -7.68
CA PHE A 176 -0.32 0.99 -6.88
C PHE A 176 -0.54 0.81 -5.38
N GLY A 177 -1.78 0.60 -4.95
CA GLY A 177 -2.19 0.20 -3.62
C GLY A 177 -2.69 1.27 -2.64
N PRO A 178 -2.13 2.49 -2.56
CA PRO A 178 -2.57 3.45 -1.56
C PRO A 178 -4.06 3.80 -1.68
N GLY A 179 -4.78 3.75 -0.55
CA GLY A 179 -6.21 4.10 -0.52
C GLY A 179 -7.18 3.01 -0.96
N THR A 180 -6.72 1.85 -1.40
CA THR A 180 -7.56 0.72 -1.87
C THR A 180 -8.67 0.36 -0.91
N GLY A 181 -8.39 0.29 0.38
CA GLY A 181 -9.40 -0.02 1.38
C GLY A 181 -10.53 1.00 1.41
N SER A 182 -10.25 2.27 1.19
CA SER A 182 -11.29 3.29 1.10
C SER A 182 -12.09 3.17 -0.20
N PHE A 183 -11.45 2.88 -1.33
CA PHE A 183 -12.16 2.65 -2.59
C PHE A 183 -13.11 1.46 -2.50
N PHE A 184 -12.68 0.34 -1.92
CA PHE A 184 -13.57 -0.78 -1.65
C PHE A 184 -14.72 -0.40 -0.72
N SER A 185 -14.45 0.32 0.38
CA SER A 185 -15.50 0.75 1.31
C SER A 185 -16.54 1.62 0.63
N ILE A 186 -16.11 2.60 -0.17
CA ILE A 186 -16.99 3.46 -0.96
C ILE A 186 -17.79 2.62 -1.97
N ALA A 187 -17.14 1.69 -2.67
CA ALA A 187 -17.82 0.83 -3.64
C ALA A 187 -18.88 -0.06 -2.96
N PHE A 188 -18.59 -0.66 -1.79
CA PHE A 188 -19.56 -1.45 -1.04
C PHE A 188 -20.78 -0.62 -0.62
N VAL A 189 -20.54 0.60 -0.15
CA VAL A 189 -21.67 1.48 0.26
C VAL A 189 -22.43 1.98 -0.95
N ALA A 190 -21.74 2.52 -1.96
CA ALA A 190 -22.39 3.15 -3.11
C ALA A 190 -23.09 2.14 -4.03
N LEU A 191 -22.51 0.96 -4.24
CA LEU A 191 -22.99 -0.01 -5.23
C LEU A 191 -23.84 -1.14 -4.61
N LEU A 192 -23.46 -1.60 -3.41
CA LEU A 192 -24.19 -2.67 -2.72
C LEU A 192 -25.07 -2.18 -1.57
N GLY A 193 -25.06 -0.87 -1.27
CA GLY A 193 -25.91 -0.27 -0.26
C GLY A 193 -25.56 -0.64 1.18
N PHE A 194 -24.34 -1.13 1.46
CA PHE A 194 -23.95 -1.54 2.80
C PHE A 194 -23.75 -0.32 3.71
N ASN A 195 -24.12 -0.46 4.98
CA ASN A 195 -23.67 0.51 5.98
C ASN A 195 -22.15 0.46 6.14
N MET A 196 -21.57 1.52 6.71
CA MET A 196 -20.10 1.68 6.75
C MET A 196 -19.39 0.56 7.52
N THR A 197 -19.95 0.05 8.61
CA THR A 197 -19.36 -1.04 9.38
C THR A 197 -19.30 -2.34 8.57
N LYS A 198 -20.41 -2.69 7.90
CA LYS A 198 -20.50 -3.85 7.01
C LYS A 198 -19.58 -3.68 5.81
N ALA A 199 -19.57 -2.50 5.18
CA ALA A 199 -18.68 -2.17 4.08
C ALA A 199 -17.20 -2.33 4.49
N THR A 200 -16.80 -1.81 5.65
CA THR A 200 -15.42 -1.95 6.17
C THR A 200 -15.08 -3.42 6.41
N ALA A 201 -15.94 -4.22 6.98
CA ALA A 201 -15.71 -5.64 7.21
C ALA A 201 -15.44 -6.40 5.90
N HIS A 202 -16.29 -6.19 4.88
CA HIS A 202 -16.13 -6.80 3.55
C HIS A 202 -14.87 -6.29 2.84
N THR A 203 -14.59 -5.00 2.95
CA THR A 203 -13.39 -4.36 2.42
C THR A 203 -12.12 -5.03 2.94
N LYS A 204 -12.03 -5.35 4.25
CA LYS A 204 -10.79 -5.95 4.78
C LYS A 204 -10.52 -7.33 4.20
N VAL A 205 -11.52 -8.10 3.88
CA VAL A 205 -11.35 -9.38 3.19
C VAL A 205 -10.77 -9.18 1.79
N LEU A 206 -11.33 -8.25 0.98
CA LEU A 206 -10.80 -7.96 -0.36
C LEU A 206 -9.43 -7.29 -0.31
N ASN A 207 -9.19 -6.40 0.66
CA ASN A 207 -7.91 -5.75 0.84
C ASN A 207 -6.80 -6.74 1.25
N PHE A 208 -7.12 -7.72 2.11
CA PHE A 208 -6.21 -8.84 2.36
C PHE A 208 -5.92 -9.64 1.10
N THR A 209 -6.96 -9.98 0.34
CA THR A 209 -6.84 -10.74 -0.89
C THR A 209 -5.93 -10.05 -1.91
N SER A 210 -6.14 -8.75 -2.14
CA SER A 210 -5.33 -7.99 -3.10
C SER A 210 -3.89 -7.79 -2.64
N ASN A 211 -3.67 -7.46 -1.34
CA ASN A 211 -2.31 -7.35 -0.80
C ASN A 211 -1.57 -8.68 -0.87
N PHE A 212 -2.23 -9.79 -0.55
CA PHE A 212 -1.63 -11.12 -0.61
C PHE A 212 -1.30 -11.54 -2.05
N ALA A 213 -2.19 -11.29 -3.01
CA ALA A 213 -1.94 -11.54 -4.43
C ALA A 213 -0.72 -10.75 -4.94
N SER A 214 -0.68 -9.44 -4.62
CA SER A 214 0.46 -8.58 -4.96
C SER A 214 1.74 -9.05 -4.30
N LEU A 215 1.69 -9.42 -3.03
CA LEU A 215 2.86 -9.92 -2.30
C LEU A 215 3.47 -11.14 -2.99
N VAL A 216 2.64 -12.11 -3.39
CA VAL A 216 3.12 -13.30 -4.11
C VAL A 216 3.84 -12.91 -5.41
N MET A 217 3.30 -11.96 -6.17
CA MET A 217 3.91 -11.48 -7.41
C MET A 217 5.22 -10.70 -7.16
N PHE A 218 5.27 -9.86 -6.13
CA PHE A 218 6.49 -9.12 -5.76
C PHE A 218 7.59 -10.02 -5.18
N ILE A 219 7.22 -11.10 -4.46
CA ILE A 219 8.19 -12.13 -4.03
C ILE A 219 8.83 -12.79 -5.25
N ALA A 220 8.03 -13.14 -6.26
CA ALA A 220 8.54 -13.70 -7.51
C ALA A 220 9.46 -12.72 -8.26
N GLY A 221 9.24 -11.41 -8.13
CA GLY A 221 10.08 -10.35 -8.70
C GLY A 221 11.34 -10.00 -7.86
N GLY A 222 11.43 -10.51 -6.62
CA GLY A 222 12.61 -10.25 -5.76
C GLY A 222 12.67 -8.87 -5.12
N GLU A 223 11.57 -8.09 -5.17
CA GLU A 223 11.54 -6.68 -4.75
C GLU A 223 11.27 -6.47 -3.24
N VAL A 224 11.02 -7.53 -2.46
CA VAL A 224 10.63 -7.42 -1.06
C VAL A 224 11.83 -7.21 -0.15
N VAL A 225 11.86 -6.13 0.62
CA VAL A 225 12.86 -5.89 1.68
C VAL A 225 12.41 -6.58 2.96
N TRP A 226 12.84 -7.83 3.15
CA TRP A 226 12.31 -8.74 4.16
C TRP A 226 12.46 -8.26 5.60
N ILE A 227 13.62 -7.70 5.97
CA ILE A 227 13.89 -7.22 7.35
C ILE A 227 12.94 -6.08 7.69
N VAL A 228 12.89 -5.06 6.84
CA VAL A 228 12.01 -3.90 7.00
C VAL A 228 10.54 -4.34 6.98
N GLY A 229 10.17 -5.12 5.97
CA GLY A 229 8.80 -5.62 5.82
C GLY A 229 8.34 -6.49 6.99
N GLY A 230 9.22 -7.33 7.56
CA GLY A 230 8.93 -8.15 8.72
C GLY A 230 8.68 -7.32 9.99
N VAL A 231 9.54 -6.36 10.27
CA VAL A 231 9.36 -5.42 11.40
C VAL A 231 8.07 -4.61 11.25
N MET A 232 7.83 -4.07 10.05
CA MET A 232 6.62 -3.32 9.74
C MET A 232 5.36 -4.21 9.79
N ALA A 233 5.44 -5.49 9.40
CA ALA A 233 4.33 -6.43 9.47
C ALA A 233 3.86 -6.66 10.90
N VAL A 234 4.79 -6.79 11.85
CA VAL A 234 4.45 -6.91 13.28
C VAL A 234 3.75 -5.64 13.78
N GLY A 235 4.25 -4.46 13.43
CA GLY A 235 3.59 -3.19 13.75
C GLY A 235 2.19 -3.10 13.16
N ALA A 236 2.03 -3.43 11.87
CA ALA A 236 0.75 -3.41 11.18
C ALA A 236 -0.27 -4.39 11.78
N LEU A 237 0.15 -5.59 12.20
CA LEU A 237 -0.69 -6.54 12.92
C LEU A 237 -1.28 -5.93 14.19
N ILE A 238 -0.44 -5.31 15.01
CA ILE A 238 -0.84 -4.70 16.29
C ILE A 238 -1.79 -3.53 16.02
N GLY A 239 -1.42 -2.62 15.11
CA GLY A 239 -2.23 -1.47 14.76
C GLY A 239 -3.59 -1.87 14.20
N ALA A 240 -3.63 -2.82 13.28
CA ALA A 240 -4.85 -3.31 12.67
C ALA A 240 -5.79 -4.02 13.66
N GLN A 241 -5.23 -4.74 14.62
CA GLN A 241 -6.02 -5.37 15.69
C GLN A 241 -6.73 -4.31 16.55
N ILE A 242 -6.02 -3.26 16.93
CA ILE A 242 -6.60 -2.16 17.71
C ILE A 242 -7.64 -1.40 16.87
N GLY A 243 -7.31 -1.04 15.63
CA GLY A 243 -8.17 -0.28 14.72
C GLY A 243 -9.47 -1.01 14.40
N SER A 244 -9.41 -2.30 14.08
CA SER A 244 -10.62 -3.09 13.77
C SER A 244 -11.56 -3.23 14.98
N HIS A 245 -11.03 -3.39 16.20
CA HIS A 245 -11.86 -3.36 17.41
C HIS A 245 -12.53 -2.00 17.61
N MET A 246 -11.83 -0.92 17.29
CA MET A 246 -12.35 0.44 17.45
C MET A 246 -13.47 0.75 16.46
N VAL A 247 -13.35 0.31 15.20
CA VAL A 247 -14.44 0.42 14.20
C VAL A 247 -15.71 -0.29 14.67
N MET A 248 -15.59 -1.49 15.22
CA MET A 248 -16.74 -2.25 15.72
C MET A 248 -17.43 -1.60 16.94
N LYS A 249 -16.69 -0.81 17.74
CA LYS A 249 -17.25 -0.13 18.94
C LYS A 249 -17.78 1.25 18.65
N VAL A 250 -17.09 2.04 17.84
CA VAL A 250 -17.35 3.48 17.64
C VAL A 250 -18.06 3.76 16.30
N GLY A 251 -18.00 2.79 15.36
CA GLY A 251 -18.57 2.94 14.03
C GLY A 251 -17.80 3.92 13.13
N ALA A 252 -18.46 4.40 12.09
CA ALA A 252 -17.87 5.19 11.01
C ALA A 252 -17.42 6.61 11.42
N ARG A 253 -17.82 7.12 12.58
CA ARG A 253 -17.45 8.48 13.01
C ARG A 253 -15.96 8.74 13.08
N LEU A 254 -15.17 7.69 13.33
CA LEU A 254 -13.72 7.79 13.45
C LEU A 254 -13.00 7.72 12.10
N VAL A 255 -13.60 7.10 11.10
CA VAL A 255 -12.98 6.83 9.80
C VAL A 255 -12.60 8.13 9.09
N ARG A 256 -13.54 9.07 9.03
CA ARG A 256 -13.37 10.30 8.26
C ARG A 256 -12.31 11.27 8.78
N PRO A 257 -12.35 11.70 10.07
CA PRO A 257 -11.33 12.64 10.56
C PRO A 257 -9.93 12.05 10.44
N LEU A 258 -9.78 10.75 10.63
CA LEU A 258 -8.50 10.08 10.51
C LEU A 258 -7.97 10.09 9.07
N LEU A 259 -8.82 9.79 8.07
CA LEU A 259 -8.47 9.88 6.66
C LEU A 259 -8.05 11.29 6.26
N VAL A 260 -8.82 12.30 6.67
CA VAL A 260 -8.53 13.70 6.35
C VAL A 260 -7.20 14.13 6.94
N VAL A 261 -6.98 13.88 8.24
CA VAL A 261 -5.74 14.28 8.92
C VAL A 261 -4.52 13.58 8.31
N THR A 262 -4.59 12.26 8.08
CA THR A 262 -3.47 11.52 7.48
C THR A 262 -3.23 11.94 6.04
N SER A 263 -4.27 12.13 5.23
CA SER A 263 -4.13 12.60 3.84
C SER A 263 -3.50 13.99 3.75
N ILE A 264 -3.93 14.93 4.59
CA ILE A 264 -3.35 16.28 4.64
C ILE A 264 -1.88 16.21 5.07
N ALA A 265 -1.57 15.50 6.15
CA ALA A 265 -0.21 15.40 6.66
C ALA A 265 0.76 14.81 5.61
N ILE A 266 0.32 13.77 4.89
CA ILE A 266 1.12 13.14 3.84
C ILE A 266 1.25 14.05 2.62
N SER A 267 0.17 14.70 2.19
CA SER A 267 0.22 15.64 1.05
C SER A 267 1.19 16.80 1.32
N ILE A 268 1.15 17.38 2.52
CA ILE A 268 2.09 18.43 2.93
C ILE A 268 3.53 17.90 2.90
N LYS A 269 3.77 16.72 3.47
CA LYS A 269 5.11 16.13 3.49
C LYS A 269 5.63 15.87 2.08
N LEU A 270 4.84 15.26 1.19
CA LEU A 270 5.24 15.00 -0.18
C LEU A 270 5.54 16.27 -0.98
N ILE A 271 4.76 17.33 -0.78
CA ILE A 271 5.02 18.64 -1.40
C ILE A 271 6.35 19.22 -0.90
N ILE A 272 6.61 19.14 0.41
CA ILE A 272 7.85 19.63 0.99
C ILE A 272 9.05 18.80 0.47
N ASP A 273 8.95 17.49 0.46
CA ASP A 273 10.04 16.62 0.04
C ASP A 273 10.35 16.77 -1.47
N GLN A 274 9.34 16.95 -2.31
CA GLN A 274 9.51 17.03 -3.76
C GLN A 274 9.84 18.44 -4.26
N TYR A 275 9.29 19.46 -3.65
CA TYR A 275 9.43 20.85 -4.10
C TYR A 275 10.21 21.75 -3.13
N GLY A 276 10.56 21.28 -1.94
CA GLY A 276 11.25 22.05 -0.92
C GLY A 276 12.58 22.65 -1.40
N THR A 277 13.38 21.88 -2.13
CA THR A 277 14.63 22.34 -2.75
C THR A 277 14.40 23.36 -3.86
N THR A 278 13.39 23.15 -4.71
CA THR A 278 13.03 24.07 -5.78
C THR A 278 12.45 25.38 -5.22
N ILE A 279 11.64 25.29 -4.18
CA ILE A 279 11.07 26.46 -3.49
C ILE A 279 12.18 27.25 -2.80
N SER A 280 13.12 26.60 -2.10
CA SER A 280 14.25 27.31 -1.46
C SER A 280 15.13 28.01 -2.48
N GLN A 281 15.47 27.38 -3.59
CA GLN A 281 16.25 28.00 -4.67
C GLN A 281 15.52 29.19 -5.30
N SER A 282 14.20 29.07 -5.50
CA SER A 282 13.40 30.17 -6.02
C SER A 282 13.33 31.37 -5.05
N TRP A 283 13.23 31.11 -3.74
CA TRP A 283 13.29 32.14 -2.72
C TRP A 283 14.66 32.84 -2.64
N ASP A 284 15.75 32.11 -2.80
CA ASP A 284 17.09 32.69 -2.83
C ASP A 284 17.32 33.53 -4.08
N GLN A 285 16.79 33.14 -5.24
CA GLN A 285 16.80 33.96 -6.45
C GLN A 285 15.99 35.24 -6.28
N ILE A 286 14.79 35.17 -5.69
CA ILE A 286 13.96 36.37 -5.43
C ILE A 286 14.65 37.29 -4.45
N ARG A 287 15.30 36.80 -3.38
CA ARG A 287 16.10 37.61 -2.47
C ARG A 287 17.23 38.34 -3.18
N HIS A 288 17.93 37.67 -4.09
CA HIS A 288 19.00 38.29 -4.88
C HIS A 288 18.51 39.37 -5.85
N TRP A 289 17.22 39.31 -6.26
CA TRP A 289 16.61 40.33 -7.13
C TRP A 289 16.11 41.56 -6.37
N VAL A 290 15.86 41.45 -5.06
CA VAL A 290 15.30 42.50 -4.20
C VAL A 290 16.41 43.18 -3.37
N SER A 291 17.60 42.62 -3.31
CA SER A 291 18.80 43.21 -2.68
C SER A 291 19.66 43.96 -3.71
#